data_bb93b27abfc1e588d157967547e138f8
#
_entry.id   bb93b27abfc1e588d157967547e138f8
#
_cell.length_a   1.000
_cell.length_b   1.000
_cell.length_c   1.000
_cell.angle_alpha   90.00
_cell.angle_beta   90.00
_cell.angle_gamma   90.00
#
_symmetry.space_group_name_H-M   'P 1'
#
loop_
_entity.id
_entity.type
_entity.pdbx_description
1 polymer ?
#
loop_
_entity_poly.entity_id
_entity_poly.type
_entity_poly.pdbx_seq_one_letter_code
_entity_poly.pdbx_strand_id
1 'polypeptide(L)'
;MEKDLSRSPALRQASPPGGRASHLRIIPLGGLGEVGRNMMVLEYEGKILLIDMGFRMPEEDMPGVDYIIPNISYLKGKERNILALLITHGHYDHIGAIPYYIGQLGNPPVYAGNLAKAIILKRQEDFAGQPKLRIATLQDGKRFALGPFTIEPFRQNHNITDNFGFVIQTPVGNIVHTSDFKFDPNPVNEAPTDFGRLKKIGDQKILLLMSDSTNAEEPGHSLSEEVIFENLEEIFKQAKGRVITATFASLINRVQQIITLSEKYGRHVALEGYSMKTNVEISRQFGYIKAKNGTILKTKDVLSYPDSKITVVGTGAQGEERAVLMRIVNGEHQHVRIQKGDTVIFSSSVIPGNERSVQFVKDQLYKQGANVFHYKMMDIHASGHANHDELKQMIELLSPKFLMPIHGQVSMLVNHAKLAQEAGMPEQNILVAENGQIVAVSKTHAVIEKTKVPANYIMVDGLGVGDVGEVVLRDRQNLAKDGIFVIIMVVDRQSGKVKGSPDIISRGFIYLRESKELLKEVRKRTIGTVNRSTGAGGPINWIYVRDLVRNQISEFLF
;
A
#
# COMPACT_ATOMS: atom_id res chain seq x y z
N MET A 1 -14.14 -3.13 44.60
CA MET A 1 -12.74 -2.74 44.44
C MET A 1 -12.44 -2.68 42.95
N GLU A 2 -12.86 -1.58 42.34
CA GLU A 2 -12.58 -1.28 40.93
C GLU A 2 -11.13 -0.79 40.80
N LYS A 3 -10.33 -1.52 40.04
CA LYS A 3 -8.97 -1.06 39.68
C LYS A 3 -9.07 -0.18 38.45
N ASP A 4 -8.76 1.08 38.68
CA ASP A 4 -8.57 2.13 37.70
C ASP A 4 -7.53 1.74 36.63
N LEU A 5 -7.97 1.51 35.38
CA LEU A 5 -7.15 1.10 34.22
C LEU A 5 -6.74 2.29 33.33
N SER A 6 -6.75 3.51 33.86
CA SER A 6 -6.50 4.74 33.08
C SER A 6 -5.08 5.30 33.21
N ARG A 7 -4.03 4.48 33.26
CA ARG A 7 -2.65 4.98 33.16
C ARG A 7 -1.92 4.33 32.00
N SER A 8 -2.01 4.95 30.82
CA SER A 8 -0.99 4.78 29.77
C SER A 8 0.37 5.14 30.33
N PRO A 9 1.44 4.37 30.07
CA PRO A 9 2.78 4.73 30.54
C PRO A 9 3.22 6.03 29.86
N ALA A 10 3.45 7.05 30.69
CA ALA A 10 3.93 8.36 30.25
C ALA A 10 5.34 8.18 29.63
N LEU A 11 5.46 8.38 28.33
CA LEU A 11 6.72 8.48 27.60
C LEU A 11 7.59 9.55 28.25
N ARG A 12 8.61 9.16 29.00
CA ARG A 12 9.61 10.08 29.55
C ARG A 12 10.49 10.60 28.41
N GLN A 13 10.22 11.83 28.00
CA GLN A 13 11.02 12.58 27.06
C GLN A 13 12.24 13.14 27.79
N ALA A 14 13.44 12.61 27.50
CA ALA A 14 14.69 13.16 27.98
C ALA A 14 15.13 14.34 27.09
N SER A 15 15.59 15.43 27.71
CA SER A 15 16.28 16.52 26.99
C SER A 15 17.69 16.06 26.60
N PRO A 16 18.20 16.41 25.37
CA PRO A 16 19.53 16.01 24.96
C PRO A 16 20.60 16.66 25.86
N PRO A 17 21.67 15.91 26.23
CA PRO A 17 22.79 16.48 26.94
C PRO A 17 23.52 17.50 26.08
N GLY A 18 23.80 18.68 26.66
CA GLY A 18 24.48 19.79 25.99
C GLY A 18 25.91 19.45 25.57
N GLY A 19 26.16 19.64 24.27
CA GLY A 19 27.43 19.46 23.55
C GLY A 19 27.13 19.01 22.14
N ARG A 20 27.67 19.65 21.09
CA ARG A 20 27.47 19.26 19.68
C ARG A 20 28.16 17.91 19.38
N ALA A 21 27.68 16.83 19.98
CA ALA A 21 27.99 15.50 19.49
C ALA A 21 27.17 15.30 18.21
N SER A 22 27.82 14.96 17.11
CA SER A 22 27.15 14.67 15.85
C SER A 22 26.22 13.46 16.06
N HIS A 23 24.92 13.67 15.96
CA HIS A 23 23.90 12.63 16.07
C HIS A 23 23.47 12.20 14.66
N LEU A 24 23.25 10.90 14.48
CA LEU A 24 22.48 10.40 13.35
C LEU A 24 21.00 10.68 13.62
N ARG A 25 20.33 11.36 12.71
CA ARG A 25 18.90 11.63 12.77
C ARG A 25 18.18 10.67 11.84
N ILE A 26 17.24 9.92 12.37
CA ILE A 26 16.36 9.02 11.62
C ILE A 26 14.98 9.64 11.67
N ILE A 27 14.39 9.85 10.49
CA ILE A 27 13.13 10.59 10.34
C ILE A 27 12.22 9.79 9.40
N PRO A 28 11.22 9.09 9.93
CA PRO A 28 10.20 8.45 9.12
C PRO A 28 9.27 9.51 8.52
N LEU A 29 9.13 9.54 7.20
CA LEU A 29 8.15 10.35 6.50
C LEU A 29 6.88 9.57 6.15
N GLY A 30 6.90 8.26 6.38
CA GLY A 30 5.80 7.32 6.21
C GLY A 30 6.17 5.92 6.69
N GLY A 31 5.18 5.02 6.81
CA GLY A 31 5.36 3.63 7.21
C GLY A 31 5.27 3.37 8.71
N LEU A 32 5.05 4.38 9.56
CA LEU A 32 4.81 4.20 10.99
C LEU A 32 3.38 4.60 11.35
N GLY A 33 2.69 3.72 12.09
CA GLY A 33 1.27 3.87 12.40
C GLY A 33 0.35 3.60 11.20
N GLU A 34 0.91 3.06 10.13
CA GLU A 34 0.24 2.72 8.88
C GLU A 34 1.00 1.60 8.16
N VAL A 35 0.34 0.86 7.28
CA VAL A 35 0.97 -0.06 6.33
C VAL A 35 1.05 0.64 4.97
N GLY A 36 2.26 0.77 4.44
CA GLY A 36 2.54 1.45 3.17
C GLY A 36 3.11 2.86 3.33
N ARG A 37 3.30 3.55 2.22
CA ARG A 37 3.92 4.90 2.16
C ARG A 37 5.32 4.96 2.79
N ASN A 38 6.06 3.85 2.73
CA ASN A 38 7.36 3.73 3.38
C ASN A 38 8.36 4.75 2.82
N MET A 39 8.92 5.56 3.68
CA MET A 39 10.00 6.49 3.38
C MET A 39 10.75 6.86 4.64
N MET A 40 12.04 6.52 4.71
CA MET A 40 12.90 6.81 5.84
C MET A 40 14.05 7.72 5.43
N VAL A 41 14.32 8.75 6.24
CA VAL A 41 15.46 9.66 6.06
C VAL A 41 16.49 9.37 7.14
N LEU A 42 17.74 9.12 6.74
CA LEU A 42 18.90 9.09 7.61
C LEU A 42 19.75 10.32 7.32
N GLU A 43 19.92 11.20 8.30
CA GLU A 43 20.72 12.43 8.15
C GLU A 43 21.86 12.47 9.18
N TYR A 44 23.08 12.62 8.69
CA TYR A 44 24.28 12.80 9.50
C TYR A 44 25.11 13.97 8.94
N GLU A 45 25.34 15.00 9.78
CA GLU A 45 26.08 16.21 9.40
C GLU A 45 25.63 16.82 8.05
N GLY A 46 24.31 16.88 7.87
CA GLY A 46 23.69 17.42 6.66
C GLY A 46 23.76 16.51 5.43
N LYS A 47 24.40 15.33 5.50
CA LYS A 47 24.36 14.32 4.43
C LYS A 47 23.16 13.40 4.65
N ILE A 48 22.40 13.17 3.57
CA ILE A 48 21.10 12.49 3.63
C ILE A 48 21.16 11.20 2.80
N LEU A 49 20.68 10.13 3.41
CA LEU A 49 20.40 8.86 2.75
C LEU A 49 18.90 8.60 2.89
N LEU A 50 18.24 8.22 1.80
CA LEU A 50 16.83 7.84 1.78
C LEU A 50 16.70 6.32 1.68
N ILE A 51 15.76 5.73 2.40
CA ILE A 51 15.37 4.33 2.26
C ILE A 51 13.89 4.30 1.90
N ASP A 52 13.59 3.72 0.73
CA ASP A 52 12.29 3.60 0.11
C ASP A 52 11.60 4.95 -0.19
N MET A 53 10.61 4.89 -1.07
CA MET A 53 9.77 6.01 -1.47
C MET A 53 8.46 5.45 -2.00
N GLY A 54 7.64 4.96 -1.07
CA GLY A 54 6.42 4.24 -1.37
C GLY A 54 5.19 5.11 -1.40
N PHE A 55 4.08 4.52 -1.83
CA PHE A 55 2.76 5.06 -1.64
C PHE A 55 1.89 4.13 -0.78
N ARG A 56 0.74 4.62 -0.38
CA ARG A 56 -0.34 3.85 0.24
C ARG A 56 -1.62 4.01 -0.59
N MET A 57 -2.45 2.96 -0.64
CA MET A 57 -3.79 3.05 -1.20
C MET A 57 -4.69 3.93 -0.31
N PRO A 58 -5.66 4.67 -0.88
CA PRO A 58 -6.61 5.43 -0.09
C PRO A 58 -7.54 4.50 0.71
N GLU A 59 -8.14 5.04 1.77
CA GLU A 59 -9.21 4.37 2.52
C GLU A 59 -10.56 4.54 1.80
N GLU A 60 -11.57 3.74 2.19
CA GLU A 60 -12.91 3.79 1.57
C GLU A 60 -13.57 5.17 1.68
N ASP A 61 -13.24 5.93 2.70
CA ASP A 61 -13.75 7.28 2.95
C ASP A 61 -13.00 8.38 2.20
N MET A 62 -12.10 8.03 1.28
CA MET A 62 -11.31 8.97 0.46
C MET A 62 -11.72 8.96 -1.03
N PRO A 63 -12.96 9.35 -1.38
CA PRO A 63 -13.45 9.26 -2.75
C PRO A 63 -12.62 10.12 -3.71
N GLY A 64 -12.21 9.51 -4.84
CA GLY A 64 -11.45 10.17 -5.90
C GLY A 64 -9.98 10.43 -5.58
N VAL A 65 -9.43 9.82 -4.52
CA VAL A 65 -8.00 9.76 -4.25
C VAL A 65 -7.45 8.46 -4.83
N ASP A 66 -6.40 8.55 -5.66
CA ASP A 66 -5.77 7.36 -6.24
C ASP A 66 -4.70 6.78 -5.32
N TYR A 67 -3.86 7.64 -4.72
CA TYR A 67 -2.75 7.25 -3.85
C TYR A 67 -2.50 8.29 -2.77
N ILE A 68 -1.85 7.84 -1.69
CA ILE A 68 -1.32 8.70 -0.64
C ILE A 68 0.20 8.54 -0.63
N ILE A 69 0.95 9.65 -0.73
CA ILE A 69 2.40 9.68 -0.81
C ILE A 69 3.02 10.45 0.37
N PRO A 70 4.32 10.24 0.69
CA PRO A 70 5.00 10.93 1.78
C PRO A 70 5.05 12.45 1.60
N ASN A 71 5.07 13.20 2.69
CA ASN A 71 5.36 14.62 2.65
C ASN A 71 6.87 14.87 2.66
N ILE A 72 7.40 15.36 1.55
CA ILE A 72 8.84 15.62 1.39
C ILE A 72 9.27 17.05 1.73
N SER A 73 8.41 17.85 2.35
CA SER A 73 8.74 19.27 2.65
C SER A 73 9.99 19.45 3.50
N TYR A 74 10.32 18.47 4.36
CA TYR A 74 11.57 18.44 5.12
C TYR A 74 12.82 18.41 4.23
N LEU A 75 12.73 17.84 3.04
CA LEU A 75 13.84 17.67 2.09
C LEU A 75 13.99 18.86 1.14
N LYS A 76 13.03 19.79 1.08
CA LYS A 76 13.10 20.98 0.23
C LYS A 76 14.29 21.87 0.63
N GLY A 77 15.09 22.25 -0.35
CA GLY A 77 16.33 23.02 -0.17
C GLY A 77 17.54 22.17 0.28
N LYS A 78 17.35 20.85 0.47
CA LYS A 78 18.43 19.91 0.84
C LYS A 78 18.77 18.93 -0.29
N GLU A 79 18.28 19.13 -1.49
CA GLU A 79 18.40 18.19 -2.63
C GLU A 79 19.85 17.81 -2.93
N ARG A 80 20.78 18.80 -2.84
CA ARG A 80 22.22 18.58 -3.06
C ARG A 80 22.89 17.73 -1.97
N ASN A 81 22.23 17.56 -0.84
CA ASN A 81 22.72 16.77 0.28
C ASN A 81 22.24 15.33 0.25
N ILE A 82 21.28 15.00 -0.61
CA ILE A 82 20.77 13.64 -0.79
C ILE A 82 21.78 12.84 -1.59
N LEU A 83 22.42 11.90 -0.92
CA LEU A 83 23.48 11.08 -1.49
C LEU A 83 22.93 9.96 -2.39
N ALA A 84 21.85 9.34 -1.95
CA ALA A 84 21.18 8.24 -2.67
C ALA A 84 19.77 7.95 -2.11
N LEU A 85 19.01 7.22 -2.92
CA LEU A 85 17.81 6.48 -2.52
C LEU A 85 18.11 4.98 -2.59
N LEU A 86 18.04 4.30 -1.45
CA LEU A 86 18.11 2.85 -1.35
C LEU A 86 16.71 2.28 -1.44
N ILE A 87 16.51 1.26 -2.25
CA ILE A 87 15.24 0.54 -2.39
C ILE A 87 15.42 -0.86 -1.82
N THR A 88 14.55 -1.20 -0.87
CA THR A 88 14.54 -2.53 -0.26
C THR A 88 14.04 -3.58 -1.24
N HIS A 89 12.88 -3.36 -1.86
CA HIS A 89 12.27 -4.27 -2.82
C HIS A 89 11.24 -3.57 -3.73
N GLY A 90 10.59 -4.32 -4.61
CA GLY A 90 9.77 -3.78 -5.70
C GLY A 90 8.28 -3.60 -5.41
N HIS A 91 7.81 -3.69 -4.18
CA HIS A 91 6.42 -3.38 -3.84
C HIS A 91 6.13 -1.90 -3.93
N TYR A 92 4.91 -1.53 -4.30
CA TYR A 92 4.54 -0.13 -4.53
C TYR A 92 4.53 0.72 -3.28
N ASP A 93 4.30 0.14 -2.13
CA ASP A 93 4.41 0.81 -0.83
C ASP A 93 5.85 1.14 -0.43
N HIS A 94 6.85 0.70 -1.24
CA HIS A 94 8.27 1.04 -1.14
C HIS A 94 8.80 1.84 -2.32
N ILE A 95 8.17 1.77 -3.51
CA ILE A 95 8.66 2.43 -4.72
C ILE A 95 7.65 3.36 -5.38
N GLY A 96 6.38 3.30 -4.98
CA GLY A 96 5.28 3.89 -5.73
C GLY A 96 5.28 5.41 -5.85
N ALA A 97 5.94 6.13 -4.92
CA ALA A 97 6.03 7.59 -4.96
C ALA A 97 7.26 8.11 -5.74
N ILE A 98 8.16 7.24 -6.21
CA ILE A 98 9.37 7.64 -6.96
C ILE A 98 9.03 8.56 -8.15
N PRO A 99 8.06 8.25 -9.03
CA PRO A 99 7.75 9.10 -10.18
C PRO A 99 7.30 10.51 -9.81
N TYR A 100 6.71 10.69 -8.64
CA TYR A 100 6.20 12.00 -8.19
C TYR A 100 7.31 12.89 -7.62
N TYR A 101 8.36 12.30 -7.04
CA TYR A 101 9.31 13.04 -6.21
C TYR A 101 10.75 13.04 -6.68
N ILE A 102 11.18 12.05 -7.46
CA ILE A 102 12.60 11.88 -7.78
C ILE A 102 13.21 13.12 -8.47
N GLY A 103 12.46 13.75 -9.36
CA GLY A 103 12.85 15.00 -10.02
C GLY A 103 12.95 16.17 -9.05
N GLN A 104 11.97 16.31 -8.13
CA GLN A 104 11.95 17.36 -7.11
C GLN A 104 13.12 17.23 -6.11
N LEU A 105 13.62 16.01 -5.89
CA LEU A 105 14.73 15.71 -4.99
C LEU A 105 16.10 15.77 -5.68
N GLY A 106 16.17 16.36 -6.89
CA GLY A 106 17.44 16.54 -7.63
C GLY A 106 17.92 15.28 -8.32
N ASN A 107 17.07 14.27 -8.53
CA ASN A 107 17.38 13.02 -9.20
C ASN A 107 18.62 12.29 -8.61
N PRO A 108 18.63 12.01 -7.30
CA PRO A 108 19.74 11.30 -6.68
C PRO A 108 19.92 9.90 -7.29
N PRO A 109 21.11 9.29 -7.21
CA PRO A 109 21.31 7.91 -7.62
C PRO A 109 20.43 6.98 -6.79
N VAL A 110 19.82 5.99 -7.46
CA VAL A 110 18.96 4.97 -6.86
C VAL A 110 19.73 3.65 -6.83
N TYR A 111 19.61 2.91 -5.75
CA TYR A 111 20.17 1.56 -5.60
C TYR A 111 19.02 0.59 -5.35
N ALA A 112 18.86 -0.41 -6.20
CA ALA A 112 17.74 -1.35 -6.14
C ALA A 112 18.18 -2.75 -6.64
N GLY A 113 17.45 -3.79 -6.23
CA GLY A 113 17.55 -5.10 -6.87
C GLY A 113 17.14 -5.07 -8.35
N ASN A 114 17.43 -6.12 -9.10
CA ASN A 114 17.13 -6.17 -10.53
C ASN A 114 15.63 -6.07 -10.82
N LEU A 115 14.82 -6.80 -10.06
CA LEU A 115 13.37 -6.79 -10.24
C LEU A 115 12.78 -5.42 -9.87
N ALA A 116 13.15 -4.88 -8.70
CA ALA A 116 12.71 -3.56 -8.27
C ALA A 116 13.11 -2.48 -9.28
N LYS A 117 14.37 -2.51 -9.77
CA LYS A 117 14.85 -1.62 -10.83
C LYS A 117 13.97 -1.67 -12.07
N ALA A 118 13.63 -2.86 -12.55
CA ALA A 118 12.84 -3.01 -13.77
C ALA A 118 11.39 -2.52 -13.57
N ILE A 119 10.78 -2.81 -12.40
CA ILE A 119 9.44 -2.31 -12.06
C ILE A 119 9.43 -0.77 -11.98
N ILE A 120 10.43 -0.17 -11.32
CA ILE A 120 10.59 1.29 -11.23
C ILE A 120 10.71 1.91 -12.62
N LEU A 121 11.59 1.37 -13.48
CA LEU A 121 11.77 1.89 -14.83
C LEU A 121 10.50 1.76 -15.66
N LYS A 122 9.79 0.63 -15.56
CA LYS A 122 8.54 0.41 -16.27
C LYS A 122 7.44 1.38 -15.81
N ARG A 123 7.31 1.60 -14.49
CA ARG A 123 6.37 2.58 -13.95
C ARG A 123 6.70 4.01 -14.37
N GLN A 124 7.99 4.35 -14.47
CA GLN A 124 8.42 5.68 -14.89
C GLN A 124 7.99 6.05 -16.31
N GLU A 125 7.76 5.06 -17.19
CA GLU A 125 7.26 5.29 -18.56
C GLU A 125 5.88 5.96 -18.59
N ASP A 126 5.06 5.74 -17.56
CA ASP A 126 3.72 6.33 -17.44
C ASP A 126 3.75 7.83 -17.05
N PHE A 127 4.94 8.38 -16.72
CA PHE A 127 5.12 9.74 -16.21
C PHE A 127 5.95 10.59 -17.17
N ALA A 128 5.28 11.31 -18.06
CA ALA A 128 5.95 12.21 -19.00
C ALA A 128 6.70 13.35 -18.27
N GLY A 129 7.87 13.72 -18.81
CA GLY A 129 8.67 14.84 -18.28
C GLY A 129 9.52 14.53 -17.05
N GLN A 130 9.46 13.34 -16.51
CA GLN A 130 10.33 12.95 -15.40
C GLN A 130 11.77 12.69 -15.86
N PRO A 131 12.78 12.94 -15.00
CA PRO A 131 14.17 12.71 -15.36
C PRO A 131 14.48 11.23 -15.58
N LYS A 132 15.46 10.95 -16.44
CA LYS A 132 15.99 9.60 -16.58
C LYS A 132 16.65 9.16 -15.27
N LEU A 133 16.20 8.07 -14.72
CA LEU A 133 16.71 7.53 -13.45
C LEU A 133 18.11 6.92 -13.62
N ARG A 134 18.97 7.11 -12.61
CA ARG A 134 20.29 6.50 -12.48
C ARG A 134 20.21 5.38 -11.45
N ILE A 135 19.86 4.17 -11.89
CA ILE A 135 19.66 3.02 -10.98
C ILE A 135 20.83 2.07 -11.07
N ALA A 136 21.59 1.94 -9.98
CA ALA A 136 22.62 0.92 -9.78
C ALA A 136 22.00 -0.33 -9.16
N THR A 137 22.45 -1.51 -9.59
CA THR A 137 21.94 -2.79 -9.07
C THR A 137 22.65 -3.18 -7.79
N LEU A 138 21.88 -3.47 -6.75
CA LEU A 138 22.36 -4.04 -5.49
C LEU A 138 22.82 -5.49 -5.69
N GLN A 139 23.85 -5.87 -4.95
CA GLN A 139 24.37 -7.23 -4.90
C GLN A 139 24.53 -7.64 -3.44
N ASP A 140 24.04 -8.82 -3.09
CA ASP A 140 24.13 -9.36 -1.74
C ASP A 140 25.57 -9.33 -1.21
N GLY A 141 25.76 -8.77 -0.02
CA GLY A 141 27.04 -8.65 0.66
C GLY A 141 28.04 -7.66 0.08
N LYS A 142 27.76 -7.04 -1.08
CA LYS A 142 28.70 -6.10 -1.70
C LYS A 142 28.60 -4.71 -1.08
N ARG A 143 29.64 -4.35 -0.32
CA ARG A 143 29.72 -3.04 0.34
C ARG A 143 30.02 -1.91 -0.63
N PHE A 144 29.43 -0.74 -0.37
CA PHE A 144 29.77 0.50 -1.09
C PHE A 144 29.61 1.71 -0.15
N ALA A 145 30.36 2.78 -0.43
CA ALA A 145 30.37 3.98 0.40
C ALA A 145 29.52 5.10 -0.21
N LEU A 146 28.78 5.82 0.63
CA LEU A 146 27.99 7.00 0.30
C LEU A 146 28.24 8.09 1.35
N GLY A 147 29.25 8.92 1.14
CA GLY A 147 29.67 9.94 2.11
C GLY A 147 30.03 9.32 3.47
N PRO A 148 29.35 9.67 4.57
CA PRO A 148 29.63 9.12 5.90
C PRO A 148 29.05 7.72 6.12
N PHE A 149 28.33 7.16 5.15
CA PHE A 149 27.65 5.87 5.25
C PHE A 149 28.40 4.81 4.43
N THR A 150 28.55 3.60 4.98
CA THR A 150 28.92 2.41 4.20
C THR A 150 27.77 1.43 4.25
N ILE A 151 27.27 1.04 3.08
CA ILE A 151 26.08 0.22 2.92
C ILE A 151 26.50 -1.21 2.56
N GLU A 152 25.95 -2.19 3.26
CA GLU A 152 26.04 -3.59 2.92
C GLU A 152 24.65 -4.16 2.76
N PRO A 153 24.16 -4.43 1.55
CA PRO A 153 22.90 -5.12 1.31
C PRO A 153 23.01 -6.58 1.79
N PHE A 154 21.95 -7.10 2.38
CA PHE A 154 21.83 -8.53 2.65
C PHE A 154 20.45 -9.02 2.25
N ARG A 155 20.41 -10.20 1.65
CA ARG A 155 19.15 -10.76 1.14
C ARG A 155 18.24 -11.20 2.27
N GLN A 156 16.93 -10.95 2.10
CA GLN A 156 15.85 -11.39 2.99
C GLN A 156 14.77 -12.09 2.18
N ASN A 157 14.15 -13.14 2.75
CA ASN A 157 12.96 -13.72 2.16
C ASN A 157 11.75 -12.82 2.43
N HIS A 158 10.92 -12.69 1.42
CA HIS A 158 9.65 -11.99 1.43
C HIS A 158 8.75 -12.62 0.37
N ASN A 159 7.56 -12.08 0.12
CA ASN A 159 6.67 -12.57 -0.93
C ASN A 159 7.00 -12.04 -2.34
N ILE A 160 8.04 -11.21 -2.47
CA ILE A 160 8.63 -10.77 -3.74
C ILE A 160 10.13 -11.05 -3.73
N THR A 161 10.68 -11.47 -4.88
CA THR A 161 12.11 -11.73 -5.05
C THR A 161 12.94 -10.45 -5.03
N ASP A 162 14.25 -10.57 -4.82
CA ASP A 162 15.18 -9.43 -4.82
C ASP A 162 14.93 -8.45 -3.66
N ASN A 163 14.58 -8.95 -2.51
CA ASN A 163 14.36 -8.17 -1.30
C ASN A 163 15.66 -8.07 -0.48
N PHE A 164 16.04 -6.83 -0.08
CA PHE A 164 17.27 -6.53 0.62
C PHE A 164 17.01 -5.75 1.91
N GLY A 165 17.53 -6.27 3.01
CA GLY A 165 17.85 -5.47 4.19
C GLY A 165 19.21 -4.76 4.00
N PHE A 166 19.49 -3.79 4.87
CA PHE A 166 20.73 -3.01 4.82
C PHE A 166 21.42 -2.98 6.17
N VAL A 167 22.72 -3.32 6.18
CA VAL A 167 23.62 -2.92 7.25
C VAL A 167 24.22 -1.58 6.86
N ILE A 168 23.99 -0.55 7.64
CA ILE A 168 24.42 0.83 7.39
C ILE A 168 25.42 1.19 8.46
N GLN A 169 26.71 1.18 8.10
CA GLN A 169 27.77 1.64 8.98
C GLN A 169 27.78 3.16 8.96
N THR A 170 27.73 3.75 10.14
CA THR A 170 27.71 5.20 10.35
C THR A 170 28.80 5.60 11.34
N PRO A 171 29.16 6.89 11.44
CA PRO A 171 30.12 7.34 12.44
C PRO A 171 29.69 7.12 13.90
N VAL A 172 28.38 6.90 14.15
CA VAL A 172 27.87 6.63 15.50
C VAL A 172 27.76 5.13 15.82
N GLY A 173 27.73 4.26 14.80
CA GLY A 173 27.61 2.81 14.93
C GLY A 173 26.87 2.17 13.79
N ASN A 174 26.68 0.86 13.86
CA ASN A 174 26.00 0.07 12.82
C ASN A 174 24.50 0.08 13.03
N ILE A 175 23.77 0.45 11.99
CA ILE A 175 22.31 0.42 11.93
C ILE A 175 21.90 -0.73 11.00
N VAL A 176 20.87 -1.46 11.35
CA VAL A 176 20.25 -2.47 10.48
C VAL A 176 18.83 -2.04 10.14
N HIS A 177 18.51 -2.06 8.86
CA HIS A 177 17.13 -1.98 8.35
C HIS A 177 16.79 -3.33 7.75
N THR A 178 15.78 -4.02 8.29
CA THR A 178 15.46 -5.40 7.85
C THR A 178 14.85 -5.45 6.46
N SER A 179 14.26 -4.37 5.94
CA SER A 179 13.21 -4.47 4.93
C SER A 179 11.99 -5.22 5.49
N ASP A 180 11.01 -5.48 4.67
CA ASP A 180 9.97 -6.46 4.95
C ASP A 180 10.60 -7.86 4.89
N PHE A 181 10.28 -8.74 5.83
CA PHE A 181 10.91 -10.05 5.84
C PHE A 181 10.05 -11.12 6.48
N LYS A 182 10.33 -12.36 6.14
CA LYS A 182 9.97 -13.56 6.89
C LYS A 182 11.16 -14.51 6.93
N PHE A 183 11.13 -15.49 7.81
CA PHE A 183 12.07 -16.60 7.79
C PHE A 183 11.43 -17.79 7.08
N ASP A 184 12.00 -18.17 5.95
CA ASP A 184 11.53 -19.32 5.20
C ASP A 184 12.68 -20.32 5.00
N PRO A 185 12.62 -21.48 5.65
CA PRO A 185 13.64 -22.52 5.47
C PRO A 185 13.51 -23.24 4.12
N ASN A 186 12.32 -23.23 3.49
CA ASN A 186 12.04 -23.92 2.23
C ASN A 186 11.21 -23.04 1.27
N PRO A 187 11.78 -21.95 0.73
CA PRO A 187 11.04 -20.95 -0.06
C PRO A 187 10.73 -21.36 -1.50
N VAL A 188 10.92 -22.62 -1.88
CA VAL A 188 10.66 -23.27 -3.17
C VAL A 188 11.46 -22.73 -4.36
N ASN A 189 11.47 -21.41 -4.58
CA ASN A 189 12.09 -20.78 -5.77
C ASN A 189 13.22 -19.82 -5.43
N GLU A 190 13.58 -19.70 -4.16
CA GLU A 190 14.62 -18.83 -3.65
C GLU A 190 15.59 -19.62 -2.77
N ALA A 191 16.68 -18.99 -2.38
CA ALA A 191 17.52 -19.56 -1.35
C ALA A 191 16.86 -19.35 0.02
N PRO A 192 16.98 -20.32 0.95
CA PRO A 192 16.43 -20.23 2.30
C PRO A 192 17.04 -19.05 3.08
N THR A 193 16.39 -18.67 4.17
CA THR A 193 16.90 -17.67 5.12
C THR A 193 18.30 -18.08 5.60
N ASP A 194 19.26 -17.18 5.44
CA ASP A 194 20.63 -17.40 5.88
C ASP A 194 20.85 -16.92 7.33
N PHE A 195 20.48 -17.79 8.29
CA PHE A 195 20.67 -17.52 9.73
C PHE A 195 22.15 -17.32 10.11
N GLY A 196 23.08 -18.01 9.40
CA GLY A 196 24.51 -17.81 9.60
C GLY A 196 24.98 -16.42 9.21
N ARG A 197 24.40 -15.86 8.15
CA ARG A 197 24.62 -14.47 7.72
C ARG A 197 24.06 -13.48 8.74
N LEU A 198 22.83 -13.68 9.20
CA LEU A 198 22.20 -12.80 10.20
C LEU A 198 23.03 -12.79 11.49
N LYS A 199 23.49 -13.94 11.97
CA LYS A 199 24.38 -14.01 13.14
C LYS A 199 25.68 -13.23 12.94
N LYS A 200 26.33 -13.38 11.78
CA LYS A 200 27.53 -12.60 11.43
C LYS A 200 27.26 -11.09 11.37
N ILE A 201 26.06 -10.67 10.98
CA ILE A 201 25.64 -9.26 11.07
C ILE A 201 25.53 -8.84 12.54
N GLY A 202 24.90 -9.64 13.38
CA GLY A 202 24.81 -9.39 14.84
C GLY A 202 26.16 -9.23 15.52
N ASP A 203 27.16 -10.06 15.14
CA ASP A 203 28.54 -9.99 15.64
C ASP A 203 29.22 -8.63 15.37
N GLN A 204 28.68 -7.81 14.42
CA GLN A 204 29.17 -6.47 14.13
C GLN A 204 28.74 -5.40 15.18
N LYS A 205 28.12 -5.81 16.29
CA LYS A 205 27.64 -4.92 17.36
C LYS A 205 26.63 -3.88 16.85
N ILE A 206 25.41 -4.33 16.61
CA ILE A 206 24.36 -3.48 16.07
C ILE A 206 23.92 -2.46 17.11
N LEU A 207 24.00 -1.17 16.74
CA LEU A 207 23.59 -0.05 17.58
C LEU A 207 22.06 0.09 17.57
N LEU A 208 21.45 0.06 16.38
CA LEU A 208 20.02 0.18 16.22
C LEU A 208 19.52 -0.80 15.16
N LEU A 209 18.45 -1.50 15.48
CA LEU A 209 17.67 -2.32 14.56
C LEU A 209 16.37 -1.59 14.22
N MET A 210 16.14 -1.31 12.94
CA MET A 210 14.85 -0.91 12.38
C MET A 210 14.22 -2.13 11.75
N SER A 211 13.14 -2.67 12.33
CA SER A 211 12.58 -3.96 11.96
C SER A 211 11.10 -3.88 11.62
N ASP A 212 10.70 -4.54 10.53
CA ASP A 212 9.32 -4.77 10.10
C ASP A 212 8.45 -5.27 11.26
N SER A 213 7.22 -4.76 11.34
CA SER A 213 6.28 -5.07 12.43
C SER A 213 4.93 -5.59 11.96
N THR A 214 4.74 -5.78 10.67
CA THR A 214 3.42 -6.01 10.03
C THR A 214 2.64 -7.17 10.66
N ASN A 215 3.30 -8.26 11.04
CA ASN A 215 2.66 -9.42 11.65
C ASN A 215 3.03 -9.59 13.14
N ALA A 216 3.39 -8.53 13.86
CA ALA A 216 3.75 -8.63 15.28
C ALA A 216 2.61 -9.15 16.20
N GLU A 217 1.38 -9.16 15.71
CA GLU A 217 0.20 -9.67 16.43
C GLU A 217 -0.11 -11.13 16.08
N GLU A 218 0.51 -11.68 15.03
CA GLU A 218 0.27 -13.05 14.58
C GLU A 218 1.20 -14.02 15.33
N PRO A 219 0.65 -15.03 16.06
CA PRO A 219 1.45 -15.93 16.86
C PRO A 219 2.26 -16.90 16.00
N GLY A 220 3.34 -17.43 16.57
CA GLY A 220 4.15 -18.49 15.97
C GLY A 220 5.01 -18.02 14.81
N HIS A 221 5.22 -18.90 13.84
CA HIS A 221 6.01 -18.68 12.64
C HIS A 221 5.13 -18.49 11.41
N SER A 222 5.59 -17.72 10.43
CA SER A 222 4.97 -17.61 9.12
C SER A 222 5.04 -18.96 8.38
N LEU A 223 4.05 -19.24 7.52
CA LEU A 223 4.04 -20.46 6.73
C LEU A 223 5.15 -20.45 5.68
N SER A 224 5.83 -21.59 5.53
CA SER A 224 6.78 -21.79 4.43
C SER A 224 6.05 -21.85 3.08
N GLU A 225 6.69 -21.38 2.03
CA GLU A 225 6.19 -21.51 0.67
C GLU A 225 6.12 -22.97 0.18
N GLU A 226 6.86 -23.88 0.79
CA GLU A 226 6.74 -25.33 0.53
C GLU A 226 5.36 -25.86 0.91
N VAL A 227 4.84 -25.52 2.08
CA VAL A 227 3.49 -25.92 2.53
C VAL A 227 2.42 -25.40 1.56
N ILE A 228 2.57 -24.15 1.11
CA ILE A 228 1.66 -23.57 0.14
C ILE A 228 1.73 -24.32 -1.19
N PHE A 229 2.92 -24.66 -1.66
CA PHE A 229 3.12 -25.40 -2.90
C PHE A 229 2.45 -26.79 -2.85
N GLU A 230 2.62 -27.53 -1.74
CA GLU A 230 1.99 -28.84 -1.54
C GLU A 230 0.46 -28.75 -1.54
N ASN A 231 -0.10 -27.76 -0.86
CA ASN A 231 -1.54 -27.53 -0.83
C ASN A 231 -2.11 -27.11 -2.19
N LEU A 232 -1.41 -26.27 -2.93
CA LEU A 232 -1.78 -25.94 -4.32
C LEU A 232 -1.70 -27.17 -5.21
N GLU A 233 -0.69 -28.01 -5.04
CA GLU A 233 -0.54 -29.26 -5.81
C GLU A 233 -1.75 -30.18 -5.60
N GLU A 234 -2.23 -30.35 -4.36
CA GLU A 234 -3.41 -31.17 -4.09
C GLU A 234 -4.66 -30.66 -4.80
N ILE A 235 -4.83 -29.33 -4.88
CA ILE A 235 -5.94 -28.71 -5.65
C ILE A 235 -5.76 -29.01 -7.15
N PHE A 236 -4.56 -28.83 -7.71
CA PHE A 236 -4.29 -29.08 -9.13
C PHE A 236 -4.53 -30.54 -9.51
N LYS A 237 -4.17 -31.49 -8.64
CA LYS A 237 -4.39 -32.92 -8.83
C LYS A 237 -5.87 -33.29 -8.91
N GLN A 238 -6.71 -32.63 -8.11
CA GLN A 238 -8.16 -32.86 -8.06
C GLN A 238 -8.93 -32.12 -9.17
N ALA A 239 -8.36 -31.06 -9.76
CA ALA A 239 -9.02 -30.21 -10.74
C ALA A 239 -9.28 -30.93 -12.07
N LYS A 240 -10.55 -31.24 -12.34
CA LYS A 240 -11.00 -31.91 -13.58
C LYS A 240 -11.26 -30.90 -14.73
N GLY A 241 -11.66 -29.68 -14.42
CA GLY A 241 -11.90 -28.56 -15.35
C GLY A 241 -10.71 -27.61 -15.42
N ARG A 242 -11.00 -26.35 -15.78
CA ARG A 242 -10.01 -25.27 -15.79
C ARG A 242 -9.61 -24.92 -14.35
N VAL A 243 -8.37 -24.47 -14.19
CA VAL A 243 -7.88 -23.84 -12.95
C VAL A 243 -7.79 -22.34 -13.21
N ILE A 244 -8.44 -21.54 -12.38
CA ILE A 244 -8.41 -20.06 -12.44
C ILE A 244 -7.85 -19.58 -11.10
N THR A 245 -6.68 -18.99 -11.12
CA THR A 245 -6.02 -18.52 -9.90
C THR A 245 -5.97 -17.01 -9.86
N ALA A 246 -6.48 -16.42 -8.78
CA ALA A 246 -6.33 -15.01 -8.48
C ALA A 246 -5.27 -14.81 -7.39
N THR A 247 -4.29 -13.93 -7.68
CA THR A 247 -3.20 -13.60 -6.78
C THR A 247 -2.72 -12.17 -7.03
N PHE A 248 -1.87 -11.63 -6.15
CA PHE A 248 -1.23 -10.34 -6.42
C PHE A 248 -0.23 -10.46 -7.57
N ALA A 249 -0.19 -9.45 -8.43
CA ALA A 249 0.74 -9.43 -9.57
C ALA A 249 2.23 -9.34 -9.13
N SER A 250 2.49 -8.94 -7.90
CA SER A 250 3.82 -8.86 -7.29
C SER A 250 4.29 -10.18 -6.66
N LEU A 251 3.39 -11.14 -6.42
CA LEU A 251 3.72 -12.46 -5.85
C LEU A 251 4.38 -13.37 -6.90
N ILE A 252 5.59 -13.03 -7.31
CA ILE A 252 6.32 -13.69 -8.40
C ILE A 252 6.57 -15.16 -8.07
N ASN A 253 6.92 -15.48 -6.83
CA ASN A 253 7.12 -16.85 -6.38
C ASN A 253 5.84 -17.69 -6.52
N ARG A 254 4.68 -17.13 -6.17
CA ARG A 254 3.39 -17.81 -6.33
C ARG A 254 3.06 -18.05 -7.79
N VAL A 255 3.29 -17.07 -8.66
CA VAL A 255 3.09 -17.25 -10.11
C VAL A 255 4.00 -18.35 -10.64
N GLN A 256 5.27 -18.42 -10.20
CA GLN A 256 6.17 -19.52 -10.56
C GLN A 256 5.67 -20.88 -10.08
N GLN A 257 5.16 -20.97 -8.84
CA GLN A 257 4.57 -22.21 -8.31
C GLN A 257 3.40 -22.69 -9.18
N ILE A 258 2.49 -21.78 -9.55
CA ILE A 258 1.34 -22.09 -10.41
C ILE A 258 1.80 -22.55 -11.81
N ILE A 259 2.81 -21.91 -12.39
CA ILE A 259 3.40 -22.33 -13.67
C ILE A 259 4.01 -23.73 -13.55
N THR A 260 4.78 -23.98 -12.50
CA THR A 260 5.41 -25.29 -12.25
C THR A 260 4.37 -26.40 -12.09
N LEU A 261 3.29 -26.15 -11.33
CA LEU A 261 2.19 -27.09 -11.19
C LEU A 261 1.42 -27.28 -12.50
N SER A 262 1.20 -26.21 -13.25
CA SER A 262 0.57 -26.32 -14.58
C SER A 262 1.37 -27.22 -15.52
N GLU A 263 2.68 -27.06 -15.56
CA GLU A 263 3.59 -27.94 -16.32
C GLU A 263 3.54 -29.40 -15.84
N LYS A 264 3.56 -29.61 -14.51
CA LYS A 264 3.49 -30.95 -13.91
C LYS A 264 2.22 -31.69 -14.32
N TYR A 265 1.09 -30.99 -14.39
CA TYR A 265 -0.21 -31.56 -14.75
C TYR A 265 -0.57 -31.39 -16.24
N GLY A 266 0.40 -30.97 -17.07
CA GLY A 266 0.25 -30.84 -18.54
C GLY A 266 -0.80 -29.80 -18.94
N ARG A 267 -0.83 -28.67 -18.23
CA ARG A 267 -1.72 -27.51 -18.48
C ARG A 267 -0.97 -26.37 -19.13
N HIS A 268 -1.64 -25.62 -19.98
CA HIS A 268 -1.17 -24.35 -20.55
C HIS A 268 -1.65 -23.18 -19.69
N VAL A 269 -0.84 -22.16 -19.54
CA VAL A 269 -1.08 -21.00 -18.67
C VAL A 269 -1.42 -19.76 -19.51
N ALA A 270 -2.57 -19.16 -19.24
CA ALA A 270 -2.92 -17.82 -19.68
C ALA A 270 -2.69 -16.83 -18.54
N LEU A 271 -1.92 -15.79 -18.79
CA LEU A 271 -1.75 -14.67 -17.86
C LEU A 271 -2.74 -13.57 -18.21
N GLU A 272 -3.47 -13.05 -17.22
CA GLU A 272 -4.44 -11.98 -17.42
C GLU A 272 -4.23 -10.80 -16.45
N GLY A 273 -4.51 -9.58 -16.97
CA GLY A 273 -4.23 -8.32 -16.33
C GLY A 273 -2.90 -7.72 -16.75
N TYR A 274 -2.89 -6.39 -16.90
CA TYR A 274 -1.71 -5.65 -17.38
C TYR A 274 -0.51 -5.83 -16.45
N SER A 275 -0.69 -5.57 -15.16
CA SER A 275 0.37 -5.71 -14.16
C SER A 275 0.90 -7.14 -14.04
N MET A 276 0.01 -8.16 -14.12
CA MET A 276 0.41 -9.57 -14.11
C MET A 276 1.32 -9.91 -15.30
N LYS A 277 0.88 -9.55 -16.52
CA LYS A 277 1.65 -9.79 -17.75
C LYS A 277 3.01 -9.08 -17.71
N THR A 278 3.02 -7.80 -17.29
CA THR A 278 4.23 -6.99 -17.20
C THR A 278 5.23 -7.55 -16.19
N ASN A 279 4.78 -7.86 -14.97
CA ASN A 279 5.66 -8.38 -13.93
C ASN A 279 6.22 -9.76 -14.27
N VAL A 280 5.41 -10.64 -14.89
CA VAL A 280 5.90 -11.94 -15.37
C VAL A 280 6.92 -11.79 -16.49
N GLU A 281 6.69 -10.89 -17.44
CA GLU A 281 7.65 -10.64 -18.54
C GLU A 281 8.99 -10.13 -18.00
N ILE A 282 8.97 -9.12 -17.11
CA ILE A 282 10.15 -8.62 -16.43
C ILE A 282 10.86 -9.75 -15.67
N SER A 283 10.12 -10.52 -14.88
CA SER A 283 10.68 -11.60 -14.06
C SER A 283 11.32 -12.71 -14.90
N ARG A 284 10.79 -12.98 -16.08
CA ARG A 284 11.40 -13.93 -17.05
C ARG A 284 12.72 -13.42 -17.58
N GLN A 285 12.86 -12.12 -17.87
CA GLN A 285 14.10 -11.52 -18.37
C GLN A 285 15.26 -11.69 -17.37
N PHE A 286 14.95 -11.69 -16.07
CA PHE A 286 15.94 -11.89 -15.00
C PHE A 286 16.03 -13.34 -14.49
N GLY A 287 15.26 -14.27 -15.08
CA GLY A 287 15.27 -15.68 -14.70
C GLY A 287 14.57 -16.02 -13.38
N TYR A 288 13.80 -15.09 -12.81
CA TYR A 288 12.96 -15.33 -11.62
C TYR A 288 11.73 -16.18 -11.96
N ILE A 289 11.19 -16.05 -13.17
CA ILE A 289 10.18 -16.96 -13.71
C ILE A 289 10.78 -17.79 -14.83
N LYS A 290 10.62 -19.11 -14.68
CA LYS A 290 11.03 -20.13 -15.66
C LYS A 290 9.79 -20.87 -16.14
N ALA A 291 9.66 -21.03 -17.45
CA ALA A 291 8.58 -21.80 -18.07
C ALA A 291 9.12 -22.49 -19.32
N LYS A 292 8.66 -23.72 -19.54
CA LYS A 292 8.96 -24.47 -20.79
C LYS A 292 8.33 -23.75 -21.98
N ASN A 293 8.90 -23.96 -23.16
CA ASN A 293 8.32 -23.44 -24.38
C ASN A 293 6.90 -24.00 -24.58
N GLY A 294 5.95 -23.10 -24.86
CA GLY A 294 4.54 -23.46 -25.05
C GLY A 294 3.72 -23.58 -23.76
N THR A 295 4.32 -23.41 -22.55
CA THR A 295 3.55 -23.39 -21.30
C THR A 295 2.71 -22.12 -21.20
N ILE A 296 3.31 -20.94 -21.37
CA ILE A 296 2.62 -19.64 -21.30
C ILE A 296 2.19 -19.27 -22.71
N LEU A 297 0.89 -19.12 -22.92
CA LEU A 297 0.27 -18.79 -24.19
C LEU A 297 -0.64 -17.57 -24.06
N LYS A 298 -1.01 -16.97 -25.19
CA LYS A 298 -2.07 -15.95 -25.22
C LYS A 298 -3.40 -16.58 -24.83
N THR A 299 -4.24 -15.86 -24.12
CA THR A 299 -5.52 -16.37 -23.59
C THR A 299 -6.40 -16.99 -24.67
N LYS A 300 -6.51 -16.35 -25.83
CA LYS A 300 -7.29 -16.89 -26.98
C LYS A 300 -6.78 -18.25 -27.44
N ASP A 301 -5.47 -18.48 -27.36
CA ASP A 301 -4.84 -19.72 -27.81
C ASP A 301 -5.04 -20.83 -26.76
N VAL A 302 -4.93 -20.48 -25.46
CA VAL A 302 -5.18 -21.42 -24.34
C VAL A 302 -6.61 -21.94 -24.36
N LEU A 303 -7.58 -21.10 -24.66
CA LEU A 303 -9.00 -21.50 -24.72
C LEU A 303 -9.35 -22.45 -25.85
N SER A 304 -8.44 -22.72 -26.78
CA SER A 304 -8.60 -23.77 -27.79
C SER A 304 -8.27 -25.19 -27.28
N TYR A 305 -7.66 -25.29 -26.09
CA TYR A 305 -7.35 -26.56 -25.45
C TYR A 305 -8.52 -27.10 -24.62
N PRO A 306 -8.55 -28.40 -24.30
CA PRO A 306 -9.54 -28.97 -23.39
C PRO A 306 -9.45 -28.30 -22.00
N ASP A 307 -10.58 -28.12 -21.33
CA ASP A 307 -10.68 -27.46 -20.02
C ASP A 307 -9.67 -27.99 -18.97
N SER A 308 -9.47 -29.33 -18.95
CA SER A 308 -8.50 -29.98 -18.06
C SER A 308 -7.03 -29.61 -18.35
N LYS A 309 -6.77 -28.89 -19.45
CA LYS A 309 -5.43 -28.42 -19.86
C LYS A 309 -5.26 -26.91 -19.74
N ILE A 310 -6.20 -26.21 -19.12
CA ILE A 310 -6.20 -24.77 -19.02
C ILE A 310 -5.93 -24.33 -17.57
N THR A 311 -4.97 -23.41 -17.41
CA THR A 311 -4.79 -22.61 -16.21
C THR A 311 -4.85 -21.14 -16.58
N VAL A 312 -5.64 -20.33 -15.87
CA VAL A 312 -5.70 -18.87 -16.00
C VAL A 312 -5.16 -18.25 -14.73
N VAL A 313 -4.19 -17.35 -14.83
CA VAL A 313 -3.62 -16.62 -13.70
C VAL A 313 -3.91 -15.14 -13.87
N GLY A 314 -4.55 -14.53 -12.90
CA GLY A 314 -4.92 -13.12 -12.95
C GLY A 314 -4.93 -12.42 -11.60
N THR A 315 -5.27 -11.13 -11.62
CA THR A 315 -5.49 -10.32 -10.44
C THR A 315 -6.96 -10.37 -10.00
N GLY A 316 -7.28 -9.78 -8.83
CA GLY A 316 -8.66 -9.65 -8.35
C GLY A 316 -9.01 -10.52 -7.17
N ALA A 317 -7.99 -11.02 -6.45
CA ALA A 317 -8.18 -11.78 -5.21
C ALA A 317 -8.76 -10.93 -4.07
N GLN A 318 -8.77 -9.59 -4.20
CA GLN A 318 -9.34 -8.64 -3.25
C GLN A 318 -10.75 -8.14 -3.64
N GLY A 319 -11.29 -8.61 -4.76
CA GLY A 319 -12.61 -8.19 -5.24
C GLY A 319 -12.64 -6.77 -5.83
N GLU A 320 -11.49 -6.27 -6.29
CA GLU A 320 -11.40 -4.95 -6.94
C GLU A 320 -12.23 -4.92 -8.23
N GLU A 321 -13.06 -3.91 -8.42
CA GLU A 321 -14.05 -3.82 -9.50
C GLU A 321 -13.44 -4.01 -10.90
N ARG A 322 -12.26 -3.45 -11.15
CA ARG A 322 -11.58 -3.49 -12.45
C ARG A 322 -10.65 -4.67 -12.64
N ALA A 323 -10.49 -5.49 -11.60
CA ALA A 323 -9.57 -6.62 -11.64
C ALA A 323 -10.10 -7.77 -12.51
N VAL A 324 -9.19 -8.65 -12.91
CA VAL A 324 -9.47 -9.74 -13.85
C VAL A 324 -10.55 -10.67 -13.35
N LEU A 325 -10.45 -11.14 -12.08
CA LEU A 325 -11.42 -12.10 -11.55
C LEU A 325 -12.82 -11.49 -11.45
N MET A 326 -12.96 -10.23 -11.02
CA MET A 326 -14.25 -9.54 -10.95
C MET A 326 -14.89 -9.45 -12.35
N ARG A 327 -14.12 -9.06 -13.35
CA ARG A 327 -14.60 -9.00 -14.74
C ARG A 327 -15.01 -10.36 -15.30
N ILE A 328 -14.30 -11.44 -14.93
CA ILE A 328 -14.67 -12.81 -15.29
C ILE A 328 -16.00 -13.17 -14.64
N VAL A 329 -16.16 -12.90 -13.36
CA VAL A 329 -17.35 -13.21 -12.55
C VAL A 329 -18.58 -12.45 -13.06
N ASN A 330 -18.41 -11.16 -13.41
CA ASN A 330 -19.50 -10.33 -13.97
C ASN A 330 -19.81 -10.64 -15.44
N GLY A 331 -19.06 -11.55 -16.08
CA GLY A 331 -19.23 -11.81 -17.52
C GLY A 331 -18.72 -10.69 -18.43
N GLU A 332 -17.85 -9.82 -17.95
CA GLU A 332 -17.30 -8.66 -18.69
C GLU A 332 -15.92 -8.94 -19.28
N HIS A 333 -15.27 -10.04 -18.89
CA HIS A 333 -13.97 -10.40 -19.44
C HIS A 333 -14.09 -10.83 -20.91
N GLN A 334 -13.17 -10.37 -21.76
CA GLN A 334 -13.24 -10.56 -23.21
C GLN A 334 -13.27 -12.04 -23.64
N HIS A 335 -12.51 -12.89 -22.95
CA HIS A 335 -12.28 -14.26 -23.36
C HIS A 335 -12.74 -15.32 -22.36
N VAL A 336 -12.72 -15.02 -21.08
CA VAL A 336 -12.97 -16.02 -20.02
C VAL A 336 -14.32 -15.74 -19.35
N ARG A 337 -15.13 -16.79 -19.19
CA ARG A 337 -16.38 -16.83 -18.42
C ARG A 337 -16.28 -18.01 -17.45
N ILE A 338 -16.87 -17.92 -16.27
CA ILE A 338 -16.94 -19.06 -15.35
C ILE A 338 -17.83 -20.15 -15.96
N GLN A 339 -17.39 -21.38 -15.83
CA GLN A 339 -18.12 -22.57 -16.23
C GLN A 339 -18.31 -23.49 -15.02
N LYS A 340 -19.37 -24.26 -15.03
CA LYS A 340 -19.62 -25.28 -14.00
C LYS A 340 -18.45 -26.27 -13.98
N GLY A 341 -17.87 -26.48 -12.78
CA GLY A 341 -16.74 -27.37 -12.59
C GLY A 341 -15.36 -26.70 -12.72
N ASP A 342 -15.28 -25.41 -13.03
CA ASP A 342 -14.04 -24.66 -12.88
C ASP A 342 -13.54 -24.72 -11.43
N THR A 343 -12.23 -24.77 -11.26
CA THR A 343 -11.57 -24.66 -9.96
C THR A 343 -10.99 -23.26 -9.83
N VAL A 344 -11.50 -22.48 -8.87
CA VAL A 344 -11.05 -21.10 -8.64
C VAL A 344 -10.29 -21.02 -7.32
N ILE A 345 -9.06 -20.49 -7.37
CA ILE A 345 -8.14 -20.42 -6.24
C ILE A 345 -7.88 -18.95 -5.90
N PHE A 346 -8.22 -18.54 -4.67
CA PHE A 346 -7.82 -17.26 -4.08
C PHE A 346 -6.51 -17.45 -3.33
N SER A 347 -5.40 -17.24 -3.99
CA SER A 347 -4.07 -17.38 -3.40
C SER A 347 -3.57 -16.04 -2.85
N SER A 348 -4.37 -15.46 -1.95
CA SER A 348 -4.06 -14.27 -1.14
C SER A 348 -4.90 -14.28 0.13
N SER A 349 -4.42 -13.61 1.19
CA SER A 349 -5.28 -13.20 2.30
C SER A 349 -6.19 -12.04 1.89
N VAL A 350 -7.23 -11.79 2.66
CA VAL A 350 -8.09 -10.62 2.47
C VAL A 350 -7.46 -9.43 3.18
N ILE A 351 -7.22 -8.35 2.47
CA ILE A 351 -6.78 -7.08 3.04
C ILE A 351 -7.96 -6.49 3.83
N PRO A 352 -7.75 -6.02 5.06
CA PRO A 352 -8.80 -5.35 5.85
C PRO A 352 -9.52 -4.26 5.05
N GLY A 353 -10.86 -4.27 5.06
CA GLY A 353 -11.72 -3.41 4.25
C GLY A 353 -12.28 -4.09 2.98
N ASN A 354 -11.65 -5.13 2.46
CA ASN A 354 -12.10 -5.82 1.23
C ASN A 354 -13.01 -7.04 1.49
N GLU A 355 -13.39 -7.31 2.73
CA GLU A 355 -14.12 -8.53 3.11
C GLU A 355 -15.43 -8.68 2.34
N ARG A 356 -16.19 -7.60 2.18
CA ARG A 356 -17.47 -7.59 1.45
C ARG A 356 -17.30 -7.90 -0.03
N SER A 357 -16.33 -7.24 -0.66
CA SER A 357 -16.03 -7.42 -2.09
C SER A 357 -15.57 -8.84 -2.39
N VAL A 358 -14.67 -9.38 -1.55
CA VAL A 358 -14.18 -10.77 -1.69
C VAL A 358 -15.32 -11.76 -1.45
N GLN A 359 -16.18 -11.54 -0.45
CA GLN A 359 -17.34 -12.40 -0.20
C GLN A 359 -18.31 -12.38 -1.39
N PHE A 360 -18.59 -11.20 -1.94
CA PHE A 360 -19.42 -11.07 -3.14
C PHE A 360 -18.88 -11.92 -4.31
N VAL A 361 -17.58 -11.82 -4.61
CA VAL A 361 -16.94 -12.60 -5.69
C VAL A 361 -17.10 -14.10 -5.43
N LYS A 362 -16.84 -14.57 -4.21
CA LYS A 362 -17.01 -15.99 -3.85
C LYS A 362 -18.45 -16.46 -4.07
N ASP A 363 -19.43 -15.68 -3.62
CA ASP A 363 -20.85 -16.04 -3.77
C ASP A 363 -21.27 -16.15 -5.25
N GLN A 364 -20.77 -15.24 -6.09
CA GLN A 364 -21.02 -15.30 -7.54
C GLN A 364 -20.37 -16.53 -8.19
N LEU A 365 -19.17 -16.91 -7.77
CA LEU A 365 -18.48 -18.10 -8.26
C LEU A 365 -19.24 -19.39 -7.90
N TYR A 366 -19.69 -19.52 -6.65
CA TYR A 366 -20.51 -20.66 -6.21
C TYR A 366 -21.83 -20.73 -6.99
N LYS A 367 -22.53 -19.59 -7.20
CA LYS A 367 -23.75 -19.52 -8.01
C LYS A 367 -23.55 -19.99 -9.45
N GLN A 368 -22.35 -19.77 -10.00
CA GLN A 368 -21.98 -20.19 -11.36
C GLN A 368 -21.45 -21.64 -11.42
N GLY A 369 -21.38 -22.33 -10.28
CA GLY A 369 -21.01 -23.74 -10.19
C GLY A 369 -19.51 -24.01 -10.17
N ALA A 370 -18.69 -23.04 -9.78
CA ALA A 370 -17.26 -23.22 -9.59
C ALA A 370 -16.94 -23.88 -8.24
N ASN A 371 -15.83 -24.63 -8.18
CA ASN A 371 -15.21 -25.11 -6.96
C ASN A 371 -14.24 -24.04 -6.47
N VAL A 372 -14.52 -23.43 -5.31
CA VAL A 372 -13.75 -22.27 -4.81
C VAL A 372 -12.88 -22.67 -3.64
N PHE A 373 -11.57 -22.35 -3.71
CA PHE A 373 -10.58 -22.54 -2.65
C PHE A 373 -10.04 -21.19 -2.20
N HIS A 374 -9.90 -21.01 -0.90
CA HIS A 374 -9.37 -19.78 -0.30
C HIS A 374 -8.64 -20.08 1.02
N TYR A 375 -7.80 -19.15 1.49
CA TYR A 375 -6.87 -19.35 2.62
C TYR A 375 -7.53 -19.83 3.93
N LYS A 376 -8.82 -19.56 4.17
CA LYS A 376 -9.55 -20.06 5.35
C LYS A 376 -9.93 -21.55 5.26
N MET A 377 -9.85 -22.14 4.08
CA MET A 377 -10.16 -23.58 3.86
C MET A 377 -8.92 -24.43 3.83
N MET A 378 -7.82 -23.87 3.33
CA MET A 378 -6.54 -24.54 3.14
C MET A 378 -5.44 -23.49 3.08
N ASP A 379 -4.27 -23.77 3.61
CA ASP A 379 -3.11 -22.88 3.60
C ASP A 379 -2.56 -22.75 2.18
N ILE A 380 -3.18 -21.89 1.38
CA ILE A 380 -2.81 -21.59 -0.02
C ILE A 380 -2.27 -20.17 -0.20
N HIS A 381 -2.00 -19.50 0.90
CA HIS A 381 -1.35 -18.19 0.97
C HIS A 381 -0.51 -18.10 2.24
N ALA A 382 0.70 -17.60 2.12
CA ALA A 382 1.56 -17.23 3.23
C ALA A 382 1.77 -15.71 3.22
N SER A 383 1.81 -15.10 4.39
CA SER A 383 2.26 -13.71 4.53
C SER A 383 3.71 -13.57 4.07
N GLY A 384 4.07 -12.38 3.60
CA GLY A 384 5.46 -12.03 3.31
C GLY A 384 6.22 -11.51 4.54
N HIS A 385 5.54 -11.36 5.68
CA HIS A 385 6.07 -10.74 6.89
C HIS A 385 6.25 -11.76 8.00
N ALA A 386 7.25 -11.49 8.85
CA ALA A 386 7.61 -12.30 10.00
C ALA A 386 6.52 -12.22 11.07
N ASN A 387 6.11 -13.38 11.58
CA ASN A 387 5.22 -13.48 12.73
C ASN A 387 6.01 -13.28 14.04
N HIS A 388 5.29 -13.32 15.16
CA HIS A 388 5.78 -13.11 16.52
C HIS A 388 7.13 -13.76 16.82
N ASP A 389 7.27 -15.09 16.59
CA ASP A 389 8.48 -15.83 16.97
C ASP A 389 9.67 -15.49 16.07
N GLU A 390 9.43 -15.17 14.81
CA GLU A 390 10.48 -14.75 13.87
C GLU A 390 10.98 -13.32 14.19
N LEU A 391 10.09 -12.41 14.60
CA LEU A 391 10.47 -11.07 15.05
C LEU A 391 11.36 -11.15 16.30
N LYS A 392 10.99 -11.98 17.26
CA LYS A 392 11.79 -12.25 18.45
C LYS A 392 13.14 -12.85 18.09
N GLN A 393 13.15 -13.86 17.19
CA GLN A 393 14.37 -14.49 16.70
C GLN A 393 15.29 -13.50 15.96
N MET A 394 14.74 -12.56 15.20
CA MET A 394 15.53 -11.49 14.55
C MET A 394 16.25 -10.61 15.60
N ILE A 395 15.54 -10.23 16.67
CA ILE A 395 16.12 -9.46 17.77
C ILE A 395 17.25 -10.25 18.45
N GLU A 396 17.04 -11.53 18.71
CA GLU A 396 18.03 -12.43 19.35
C GLU A 396 19.28 -12.62 18.47
N LEU A 397 19.10 -12.86 17.15
CA LEU A 397 20.19 -13.04 16.20
C LEU A 397 21.06 -11.80 16.04
N LEU A 398 20.44 -10.63 15.99
CA LEU A 398 21.15 -9.38 15.76
C LEU A 398 21.63 -8.72 17.06
N SER A 399 21.04 -9.06 18.22
CA SER A 399 21.36 -8.54 19.55
C SER A 399 21.58 -7.01 19.55
N PRO A 400 20.64 -6.19 19.04
CA PRO A 400 20.83 -4.76 18.89
C PRO A 400 20.80 -4.07 20.26
N LYS A 401 21.53 -2.95 20.38
CA LYS A 401 21.44 -2.10 21.56
C LYS A 401 20.09 -1.38 21.67
N PHE A 402 19.58 -0.89 20.53
CA PHE A 402 18.28 -0.22 20.43
C PHE A 402 17.42 -0.88 19.35
N LEU A 403 16.11 -0.85 19.56
CA LEU A 403 15.12 -1.29 18.56
C LEU A 403 14.21 -0.11 18.21
N MET A 404 13.92 0.05 16.93
CA MET A 404 12.86 0.90 16.38
C MET A 404 11.95 0.03 15.52
N PRO A 405 10.77 -0.37 16.02
CA PRO A 405 9.74 -1.00 15.19
C PRO A 405 9.35 -0.09 14.04
N ILE A 406 9.33 -0.62 12.82
CA ILE A 406 8.92 0.11 11.61
C ILE A 406 7.89 -0.72 10.83
N HIS A 407 7.30 -0.13 9.80
CA HIS A 407 6.37 -0.79 8.88
C HIS A 407 5.21 -1.50 9.59
N GLY A 408 4.16 -0.76 9.94
CA GLY A 408 2.97 -1.32 10.60
C GLY A 408 2.09 -0.27 11.23
N GLN A 409 0.87 -0.68 11.53
CA GLN A 409 -0.07 0.11 12.32
C GLN A 409 0.43 0.28 13.76
N VAL A 410 -0.15 1.22 14.50
CA VAL A 410 0.26 1.51 15.89
C VAL A 410 0.24 0.26 16.77
N SER A 411 -0.80 -0.58 16.65
CA SER A 411 -0.90 -1.83 17.41
C SER A 411 0.27 -2.79 17.12
N MET A 412 0.63 -2.94 15.85
CA MET A 412 1.74 -3.78 15.41
C MET A 412 3.09 -3.29 15.97
N LEU A 413 3.36 -1.97 15.88
CA LEU A 413 4.57 -1.36 16.43
C LEU A 413 4.67 -1.56 17.95
N VAL A 414 3.56 -1.37 18.66
CA VAL A 414 3.50 -1.55 20.13
C VAL A 414 3.68 -3.01 20.52
N ASN A 415 3.06 -3.94 19.78
CA ASN A 415 3.25 -5.37 20.06
C ASN A 415 4.67 -5.82 19.74
N HIS A 416 5.31 -5.35 18.67
CA HIS A 416 6.72 -5.61 18.42
C HIS A 416 7.62 -5.08 19.54
N ALA A 417 7.30 -3.92 20.10
CA ALA A 417 8.01 -3.40 21.28
C ALA A 417 7.88 -4.31 22.51
N LYS A 418 6.70 -4.90 22.75
CA LYS A 418 6.50 -5.90 23.83
C LYS A 418 7.32 -7.18 23.59
N LEU A 419 7.35 -7.67 22.34
CA LEU A 419 8.18 -8.81 21.96
C LEU A 419 9.66 -8.58 22.28
N ALA A 420 10.15 -7.36 22.03
CA ALA A 420 11.52 -7.00 22.38
C ALA A 420 11.76 -7.01 23.91
N GLN A 421 10.78 -6.56 24.70
CA GLN A 421 10.87 -6.66 26.17
C GLN A 421 10.88 -8.13 26.61
N GLU A 422 10.05 -8.98 26.02
CA GLU A 422 10.04 -10.44 26.27
C GLU A 422 11.36 -11.11 25.89
N ALA A 423 12.03 -10.61 24.83
CA ALA A 423 13.38 -11.01 24.45
C ALA A 423 14.48 -10.44 25.38
N GLY A 424 14.11 -9.74 26.46
CA GLY A 424 15.02 -9.19 27.46
C GLY A 424 15.57 -7.80 27.17
N MET A 425 15.07 -7.09 26.15
CA MET A 425 15.51 -5.72 25.85
C MET A 425 14.92 -4.74 26.88
N PRO A 426 15.74 -3.85 27.52
CA PRO A 426 15.22 -2.81 28.40
C PRO A 426 14.28 -1.85 27.68
N GLU A 427 13.15 -1.48 28.29
CA GLU A 427 12.12 -0.61 27.72
C GLU A 427 12.69 0.71 27.17
N GLN A 428 13.66 1.32 27.88
CA GLN A 428 14.31 2.57 27.47
C GLN A 428 15.14 2.45 26.18
N ASN A 429 15.41 1.24 25.73
CA ASN A 429 16.14 0.96 24.49
C ASN A 429 15.20 0.70 23.29
N ILE A 430 13.88 0.77 23.49
CA ILE A 430 12.87 0.52 22.46
C ILE A 430 12.23 1.85 22.09
N LEU A 431 12.25 2.19 20.80
CA LEU A 431 11.87 3.49 20.24
C LEU A 431 10.63 3.36 19.37
N VAL A 432 9.44 3.39 19.97
CA VAL A 432 8.18 3.42 19.20
C VAL A 432 7.92 4.85 18.77
N ALA A 433 8.29 5.17 17.53
CA ALA A 433 8.16 6.49 16.95
C ALA A 433 6.92 6.60 16.04
N GLU A 434 6.54 7.83 15.72
CA GLU A 434 5.50 8.18 14.74
C GLU A 434 6.11 8.84 13.51
N ASN A 435 5.38 8.86 12.40
CA ASN A 435 5.78 9.63 11.21
C ASN A 435 6.05 11.10 11.57
N GLY A 436 7.17 11.63 11.07
CA GLY A 436 7.64 12.98 11.34
C GLY A 436 8.42 13.15 12.64
N GLN A 437 8.42 12.21 13.57
CA GLN A 437 9.28 12.28 14.75
C GLN A 437 10.74 12.03 14.36
N ILE A 438 11.63 12.75 15.05
CA ILE A 438 13.06 12.62 14.84
C ILE A 438 13.63 11.70 15.91
N VAL A 439 14.23 10.60 15.50
CA VAL A 439 15.00 9.71 16.37
C VAL A 439 16.46 10.10 16.27
N ALA A 440 17.00 10.71 17.35
CA ALA A 440 18.40 11.10 17.43
C ALA A 440 19.23 9.98 18.06
N VAL A 441 20.21 9.48 17.32
CA VAL A 441 21.06 8.35 17.70
C VAL A 441 22.51 8.79 17.82
N SER A 442 23.11 8.50 18.98
CA SER A 442 24.54 8.66 19.25
C SER A 442 25.17 7.30 19.56
N LYS A 443 26.47 7.23 19.77
CA LYS A 443 27.17 5.99 20.15
C LYS A 443 26.58 5.28 21.38
N THR A 444 25.98 6.04 22.27
CA THR A 444 25.55 5.54 23.59
C THR A 444 24.05 5.67 23.85
N HIS A 445 23.36 6.58 23.22
CA HIS A 445 21.97 6.92 23.46
C HIS A 445 21.19 7.02 22.16
N ALA A 446 19.92 6.65 22.23
CA ALA A 446 18.93 6.91 21.19
C ALA A 446 17.67 7.47 21.85
N VAL A 447 17.13 8.57 21.33
CA VAL A 447 15.97 9.28 21.89
C VAL A 447 15.07 9.81 20.79
N ILE A 448 13.78 9.87 21.07
CA ILE A 448 12.79 10.53 20.21
C ILE A 448 12.76 12.00 20.61
N GLU A 449 13.08 12.90 19.67
CA GLU A 449 13.04 14.35 19.90
C GLU A 449 11.60 14.85 20.05
N LYS A 450 11.43 15.98 20.75
CA LYS A 450 10.12 16.66 20.84
C LYS A 450 9.69 17.30 19.52
N THR A 451 10.66 17.71 18.71
CA THR A 451 10.43 18.37 17.44
C THR A 451 9.98 17.34 16.39
N LYS A 452 8.91 17.67 15.67
CA LYS A 452 8.42 16.88 14.54
C LYS A 452 8.63 17.65 13.22
N VAL A 453 8.86 16.93 12.15
CA VAL A 453 8.79 17.47 10.78
C VAL A 453 7.42 17.17 10.16
N PRO A 454 6.98 17.92 9.16
CA PRO A 454 5.74 17.61 8.46
C PRO A 454 5.78 16.22 7.82
N ALA A 455 4.80 15.37 8.15
CA ALA A 455 4.64 14.02 7.61
C ALA A 455 3.17 13.67 7.35
N ASN A 456 2.30 14.69 7.23
CA ASN A 456 0.91 14.54 6.85
C ASN A 456 0.77 13.91 5.46
N TYR A 457 -0.41 13.39 5.16
CA TYR A 457 -0.73 12.77 3.89
C TYR A 457 -0.69 13.79 2.74
N ILE A 458 -0.06 13.41 1.64
CA ILE A 458 -0.14 14.11 0.36
C ILE A 458 -0.97 13.21 -0.57
N MET A 459 -2.16 13.68 -0.92
CA MET A 459 -3.09 12.93 -1.76
C MET A 459 -2.76 13.16 -3.24
N VAL A 460 -2.91 12.12 -4.03
CA VAL A 460 -2.76 12.13 -5.50
C VAL A 460 -4.11 11.80 -6.11
N ASP A 461 -4.56 12.62 -7.05
CA ASP A 461 -5.77 12.45 -7.84
C ASP A 461 -5.43 12.66 -9.33
N GLY A 462 -5.40 11.59 -10.10
CA GLY A 462 -4.89 11.62 -11.48
C GLY A 462 -3.43 12.08 -11.53
N LEU A 463 -3.18 13.20 -12.18
CA LEU A 463 -1.86 13.84 -12.25
C LEU A 463 -1.65 14.94 -11.18
N GLY A 464 -2.71 15.29 -10.42
CA GLY A 464 -2.65 16.28 -9.34
C GLY A 464 -1.98 15.72 -8.10
N VAL A 465 -1.00 16.44 -7.56
CA VAL A 465 -0.29 16.06 -6.34
C VAL A 465 -0.50 17.12 -5.26
N GLY A 466 -1.22 16.75 -4.19
CA GLY A 466 -1.49 17.65 -3.06
C GLY A 466 -2.61 18.67 -3.31
N ASP A 467 -3.31 18.58 -4.44
CA ASP A 467 -4.42 19.48 -4.77
C ASP A 467 -5.70 19.14 -3.99
N VAL A 468 -5.81 17.91 -3.54
CA VAL A 468 -6.89 17.43 -2.68
C VAL A 468 -6.50 17.63 -1.22
N GLY A 469 -6.95 18.73 -0.62
CA GLY A 469 -6.82 18.97 0.82
C GLY A 469 -8.00 18.41 1.60
N GLU A 470 -7.93 18.48 2.95
CA GLU A 470 -8.99 17.98 3.87
C GLU A 470 -10.37 18.58 3.56
N VAL A 471 -10.44 19.84 3.14
CA VAL A 471 -11.71 20.51 2.79
C VAL A 471 -12.32 19.87 1.54
N VAL A 472 -11.52 19.66 0.49
CA VAL A 472 -11.98 19.04 -0.76
C VAL A 472 -12.41 17.60 -0.52
N LEU A 473 -11.64 16.86 0.29
CA LEU A 473 -11.99 15.48 0.65
C LEU A 473 -13.33 15.43 1.40
N ARG A 474 -13.52 16.28 2.41
CA ARG A 474 -14.79 16.37 3.15
C ARG A 474 -15.97 16.72 2.24
N ASP A 475 -15.79 17.63 1.29
CA ASP A 475 -16.83 17.97 0.32
C ASP A 475 -17.17 16.78 -0.57
N ARG A 476 -16.17 16.01 -1.04
CA ARG A 476 -16.38 14.77 -1.78
C ARG A 476 -17.11 13.70 -0.94
N GLN A 477 -16.75 13.55 0.33
CA GLN A 477 -17.42 12.64 1.26
C GLN A 477 -18.91 13.03 1.43
N ASN A 478 -19.21 14.31 1.63
CA ASN A 478 -20.57 14.81 1.73
C ASN A 478 -21.35 14.55 0.43
N LEU A 479 -20.76 14.85 -0.73
CA LEU A 479 -21.39 14.58 -2.04
C LEU A 479 -21.61 13.07 -2.28
N ALA A 480 -20.71 12.23 -1.82
CA ALA A 480 -20.84 10.78 -1.95
C ALA A 480 -21.93 10.22 -1.04
N LYS A 481 -22.11 10.80 0.17
CA LYS A 481 -23.09 10.38 1.15
C LYS A 481 -24.50 10.91 0.84
N ASP A 482 -24.62 12.20 0.56
CA ASP A 482 -25.89 12.93 0.50
C ASP A 482 -26.29 13.27 -0.94
N GLY A 483 -25.37 13.20 -1.90
CA GLY A 483 -25.57 13.62 -3.28
C GLY A 483 -25.56 15.15 -3.46
N ILE A 484 -26.00 15.59 -4.65
CA ILE A 484 -26.10 17.02 -4.97
C ILE A 484 -27.47 17.34 -5.55
N PHE A 485 -28.01 18.47 -5.12
CA PHE A 485 -29.26 19.03 -5.61
C PHE A 485 -29.07 20.50 -5.97
N VAL A 486 -29.19 20.84 -7.25
CA VAL A 486 -28.93 22.18 -7.78
C VAL A 486 -30.21 22.76 -8.36
N ILE A 487 -30.57 23.98 -7.96
CA ILE A 487 -31.69 24.72 -8.50
C ILE A 487 -31.13 25.93 -9.28
N ILE A 488 -31.43 26.01 -10.56
CA ILE A 488 -31.03 27.10 -11.44
C ILE A 488 -32.28 27.91 -11.80
N MET A 489 -32.27 29.20 -11.56
CA MET A 489 -33.40 30.08 -11.90
C MET A 489 -32.96 31.36 -12.55
N VAL A 490 -33.76 31.86 -13.44
CA VAL A 490 -33.60 33.19 -14.05
C VAL A 490 -34.54 34.16 -13.34
N VAL A 491 -34.00 35.27 -12.86
CA VAL A 491 -34.78 36.31 -12.16
C VAL A 491 -34.67 37.62 -12.90
N ASP A 492 -35.79 38.28 -13.11
CA ASP A 492 -35.85 39.58 -13.70
C ASP A 492 -35.26 40.65 -12.75
N ARG A 493 -34.27 41.38 -13.18
CA ARG A 493 -33.51 42.31 -12.34
C ARG A 493 -34.37 43.52 -11.86
N GLN A 494 -35.35 43.93 -12.65
CA GLN A 494 -36.19 45.10 -12.32
C GLN A 494 -37.35 44.70 -11.40
N SER A 495 -38.08 43.65 -11.75
CA SER A 495 -39.27 43.22 -10.99
C SER A 495 -38.94 42.25 -9.83
N GLY A 496 -37.73 41.70 -9.77
CA GLY A 496 -37.37 40.67 -8.80
C GLY A 496 -38.10 39.32 -8.97
N LYS A 497 -38.92 39.16 -10.02
CA LYS A 497 -39.72 37.94 -10.25
C LYS A 497 -38.94 36.86 -11.01
N VAL A 498 -39.21 35.61 -10.68
CA VAL A 498 -38.65 34.44 -11.40
C VAL A 498 -39.25 34.40 -12.81
N LYS A 499 -38.39 34.30 -13.84
CA LYS A 499 -38.78 34.11 -15.25
C LYS A 499 -38.71 32.61 -15.60
N GLY A 500 -39.82 32.04 -15.99
CA GLY A 500 -39.93 30.63 -16.36
C GLY A 500 -39.97 29.71 -15.16
N SER A 501 -39.68 28.43 -15.40
CA SER A 501 -39.61 27.38 -14.38
C SER A 501 -38.16 27.15 -13.96
N PRO A 502 -37.85 27.08 -12.66
CA PRO A 502 -36.51 26.70 -12.23
C PRO A 502 -36.08 25.32 -12.78
N ASP A 503 -34.86 25.22 -13.28
CA ASP A 503 -34.25 23.95 -13.63
C ASP A 503 -33.68 23.28 -12.40
N ILE A 504 -33.84 21.97 -12.32
CA ILE A 504 -33.37 21.16 -11.19
C ILE A 504 -32.46 20.06 -11.70
N ILE A 505 -31.26 20.01 -11.16
CA ILE A 505 -30.27 18.96 -11.40
C ILE A 505 -30.07 18.21 -10.09
N SER A 506 -30.20 16.88 -10.11
CA SER A 506 -29.90 16.01 -8.98
C SER A 506 -28.97 14.89 -9.42
N ARG A 507 -27.97 14.60 -8.57
CA ARG A 507 -27.07 13.46 -8.71
C ARG A 507 -26.86 12.84 -7.33
N GLY A 508 -27.11 11.53 -7.22
CA GLY A 508 -26.93 10.78 -5.98
C GLY A 508 -27.94 11.07 -4.86
N PHE A 509 -28.85 12.07 -5.02
CA PHE A 509 -29.84 12.42 -4.01
C PHE A 509 -31.22 11.83 -4.32
N ILE A 510 -31.81 12.14 -5.48
CA ILE A 510 -33.10 11.61 -5.95
C ILE A 510 -33.07 11.25 -7.43
N TYR A 511 -33.91 10.26 -7.81
CA TYR A 511 -34.10 9.95 -9.21
C TYR A 511 -35.19 10.83 -9.82
N LEU A 512 -34.78 11.84 -10.61
CA LEU A 512 -35.65 12.90 -11.10
C LEU A 512 -36.87 12.40 -11.92
N ARG A 513 -36.73 11.28 -12.65
CA ARG A 513 -37.82 10.75 -13.49
C ARG A 513 -39.01 10.24 -12.69
N GLU A 514 -38.76 9.73 -11.48
CA GLU A 514 -39.81 9.16 -10.60
C GLU A 514 -40.30 10.15 -9.55
N SER A 515 -39.64 11.31 -9.41
CA SER A 515 -39.90 12.30 -8.34
C SER A 515 -40.66 13.53 -8.82
N LYS A 516 -41.55 13.40 -9.81
CA LYS A 516 -42.25 14.52 -10.46
C LYS A 516 -43.01 15.44 -9.51
N GLU A 517 -43.72 14.90 -8.54
CA GLU A 517 -44.50 15.69 -7.55
C GLU A 517 -43.56 16.46 -6.61
N LEU A 518 -42.49 15.83 -6.13
CA LEU A 518 -41.47 16.48 -5.32
C LEU A 518 -40.82 17.65 -6.07
N LEU A 519 -40.45 17.44 -7.33
CA LEU A 519 -39.86 18.49 -8.17
C LEU A 519 -40.83 19.66 -8.42
N LYS A 520 -42.13 19.36 -8.57
CA LYS A 520 -43.15 20.39 -8.71
C LYS A 520 -43.29 21.23 -7.44
N GLU A 521 -43.27 20.60 -6.28
CA GLU A 521 -43.34 21.30 -4.99
C GLU A 521 -42.07 22.12 -4.72
N VAL A 522 -40.87 21.58 -5.02
CA VAL A 522 -39.62 22.33 -4.92
C VAL A 522 -39.64 23.59 -5.82
N ARG A 523 -40.07 23.48 -7.08
CA ARG A 523 -40.22 24.63 -7.96
C ARG A 523 -41.16 25.67 -7.40
N LYS A 524 -42.34 25.25 -6.94
CA LYS A 524 -43.36 26.13 -6.33
C LYS A 524 -42.79 26.87 -5.11
N ARG A 525 -42.16 26.17 -4.19
CA ARG A 525 -41.52 26.76 -2.99
C ARG A 525 -40.42 27.73 -3.36
N THR A 526 -39.54 27.36 -4.28
CA THR A 526 -38.46 28.21 -4.78
C THR A 526 -39.00 29.51 -5.35
N ILE A 527 -39.97 29.45 -6.27
CA ILE A 527 -40.60 30.64 -6.87
C ILE A 527 -41.30 31.48 -5.80
N GLY A 528 -42.06 30.85 -4.92
CA GLY A 528 -42.78 31.52 -3.83
C GLY A 528 -41.84 32.27 -2.88
N THR A 529 -40.70 31.66 -2.52
CA THR A 529 -39.70 32.27 -1.64
C THR A 529 -39.01 33.45 -2.28
N VAL A 530 -38.58 33.34 -3.53
CA VAL A 530 -37.98 34.45 -4.28
C VAL A 530 -38.96 35.60 -4.39
N ASN A 531 -40.18 35.34 -4.87
CA ASN A 531 -41.17 36.41 -5.09
C ASN A 531 -41.58 37.13 -3.79
N ARG A 532 -41.66 36.42 -2.65
CA ARG A 532 -41.92 37.06 -1.33
C ARG A 532 -40.74 37.93 -0.88
N SER A 533 -39.52 37.46 -1.09
CA SER A 533 -38.32 38.18 -0.64
C SER A 533 -37.95 39.37 -1.48
N THR A 534 -38.47 39.45 -2.71
CA THR A 534 -38.21 40.55 -3.65
C THR A 534 -39.36 41.54 -3.78
N GLY A 535 -40.55 41.24 -3.25
CA GLY A 535 -41.79 42.02 -3.40
C GLY A 535 -41.91 43.27 -2.49
N ALA A 536 -40.97 43.53 -1.57
CA ALA A 536 -41.10 44.54 -0.53
C ALA A 536 -40.62 45.99 -0.96
N GLY A 537 -40.21 46.20 -2.21
CA GLY A 537 -39.77 47.50 -2.73
C GLY A 537 -38.47 48.00 -2.07
N GLY A 538 -37.37 47.99 -2.80
CA GLY A 538 -36.03 48.41 -2.33
C GLY A 538 -34.91 47.61 -3.00
N PRO A 539 -33.62 47.91 -2.71
CA PRO A 539 -32.52 47.17 -3.29
C PRO A 539 -32.52 45.70 -2.83
N ILE A 540 -32.57 44.77 -3.79
CA ILE A 540 -32.65 43.32 -3.52
C ILE A 540 -31.28 42.80 -3.10
N ASN A 541 -31.19 42.21 -1.90
CA ASN A 541 -30.00 41.49 -1.46
C ASN A 541 -30.06 40.03 -1.97
N TRP A 542 -29.43 39.76 -3.11
CA TRP A 542 -29.44 38.47 -3.76
C TRP A 542 -28.76 37.36 -2.94
N ILE A 543 -27.77 37.72 -2.11
CA ILE A 543 -27.10 36.74 -1.21
C ILE A 543 -28.12 36.22 -0.18
N TYR A 544 -28.84 37.13 0.44
CA TYR A 544 -29.90 36.79 1.40
C TYR A 544 -31.01 35.93 0.77
N VAL A 545 -31.49 36.34 -0.44
CA VAL A 545 -32.53 35.58 -1.16
C VAL A 545 -32.05 34.15 -1.49
N ARG A 546 -30.81 34.04 -1.97
CA ARG A 546 -30.20 32.73 -2.25
C ARG A 546 -30.15 31.85 -0.99
N ASP A 547 -29.67 32.40 0.11
CA ASP A 547 -29.51 31.66 1.36
C ASP A 547 -30.86 31.25 1.97
N LEU A 548 -31.87 32.10 1.86
CA LEU A 548 -33.24 31.83 2.28
C LEU A 548 -33.85 30.66 1.46
N VAL A 549 -33.71 30.71 0.12
CA VAL A 549 -34.17 29.62 -0.76
C VAL A 549 -33.46 28.33 -0.40
N ARG A 550 -32.12 28.36 -0.26
CA ARG A 550 -31.33 27.18 0.12
C ARG A 550 -31.86 26.58 1.43
N ASN A 551 -32.01 27.38 2.47
CA ASN A 551 -32.42 26.89 3.79
C ASN A 551 -33.84 26.31 3.77
N GLN A 552 -34.82 26.97 3.14
CA GLN A 552 -36.19 26.47 3.02
C GLN A 552 -36.30 25.19 2.18
N ILE A 553 -35.50 25.06 1.14
CA ILE A 553 -35.53 23.84 0.33
C ILE A 553 -34.81 22.71 1.05
N SER A 554 -33.68 22.98 1.73
CA SER A 554 -33.02 21.97 2.57
C SER A 554 -33.95 21.44 3.66
N GLU A 555 -34.63 22.32 4.43
CA GLU A 555 -35.60 21.93 5.45
C GLU A 555 -36.78 21.11 4.90
N PHE A 556 -37.14 21.32 3.64
CA PHE A 556 -38.20 20.57 2.99
C PHE A 556 -37.74 19.19 2.49
N LEU A 557 -36.46 19.05 2.11
CA LEU A 557 -35.93 17.82 1.51
C LEU A 557 -35.38 16.85 2.57
N PHE A 558 -35.01 17.34 3.74
CA PHE A 558 -34.57 16.59 4.92
C PHE A 558 -35.63 16.64 6.05
#